data_804b8117d23aacfdbc68853b29f26161
#
_entry.id   804b8117d23aacfdbc68853b29f26161
#
_cell.length_a   1.000
_cell.length_b   1.000
_cell.length_c   1.000
_cell.angle_alpha   90.00
_cell.angle_beta   90.00
_cell.angle_gamma   90.00
#
_symmetry.space_group_name_H-M   'P 1'
#
loop_
_entity.id
_entity.type
_entity.pdbx_description
1 polymer ?
#
loop_
_entity_poly.entity_id
_entity_poly.type
_entity_poly.pdbx_seq_one_letter_code
_entity_poly.pdbx_strand_id
1 'polypeptide(L)'
;MKILSIATTTSDLSVALNEADHLVREKIEENQRNHSVDLDPDIASLLAENGLSLKDIDRFAVAIGPGSYTGLRVGLTTAKMFASILNKELVGVSTLQALAQNFAGEDALIVAALDARNKNFFAGAYRGKEAVIADGHYHLSELLEQVGALPDQRVIFVGSDFSKYQEEIAAGLADKDLRLAEGEENLLHAGAIGRLAVSAPVLDPDQAVPNYLRRTQAEYDWAKKTGQEFEADSAYVEEV
;
A
#
# COMPACT_ATOMS: atom_id res chain seq x y z
N MET A 1 -6.09 0.00 -22.15
CA MET A 1 -6.47 0.76 -20.93
C MET A 1 -5.20 1.32 -20.32
N LYS A 2 -5.08 2.65 -20.30
CA LYS A 2 -3.94 3.35 -19.68
C LYS A 2 -4.26 3.65 -18.22
N ILE A 3 -3.38 3.25 -17.32
CA ILE A 3 -3.54 3.41 -15.88
C ILE A 3 -2.40 4.28 -15.38
N LEU A 4 -2.73 5.40 -14.71
CA LEU A 4 -1.79 6.18 -13.94
C LEU A 4 -1.90 5.77 -12.47
N SER A 5 -0.78 5.32 -11.90
CA SER A 5 -0.72 4.79 -10.54
C SER A 5 0.11 5.68 -9.63
N ILE A 6 -0.33 5.83 -8.37
CA ILE A 6 0.28 6.71 -7.37
C ILE A 6 0.56 5.92 -6.10
N ALA A 7 1.79 5.99 -5.61
CA ALA A 7 2.25 5.43 -4.34
C ALA A 7 2.92 6.54 -3.51
N THR A 8 2.30 6.92 -2.40
CA THR A 8 2.78 7.95 -1.46
C THR A 8 2.68 7.49 -0.01
N THR A 9 2.43 6.20 0.21
CA THR A 9 2.10 5.66 1.53
C THR A 9 3.32 5.26 2.37
N THR A 10 4.51 5.23 1.75
CA THR A 10 5.82 4.97 2.38
C THR A 10 6.67 6.24 2.44
N SER A 11 7.96 6.11 2.76
CA SER A 11 8.94 7.21 2.65
C SER A 11 9.25 7.57 1.20
N ASP A 12 8.94 6.69 0.27
CA ASP A 12 9.25 6.83 -1.13
C ASP A 12 8.02 7.28 -1.90
N LEU A 13 8.24 8.11 -2.91
CA LEU A 13 7.24 8.53 -3.87
C LEU A 13 7.41 7.72 -5.14
N SER A 14 6.35 7.07 -5.61
CA SER A 14 6.38 6.43 -6.92
C SER A 14 5.13 6.77 -7.72
N VAL A 15 5.33 7.03 -9.02
CA VAL A 15 4.28 7.19 -10.01
C VAL A 15 4.56 6.33 -11.23
N ALA A 16 3.55 5.66 -11.77
CA ALA A 16 3.73 4.76 -12.90
C ALA A 16 2.62 4.88 -13.94
N LEU A 17 3.00 4.65 -15.18
CA LEU A 17 2.10 4.46 -16.31
C LEU A 17 2.09 2.97 -16.69
N ASN A 18 0.92 2.37 -16.66
CA ASN A 18 0.71 1.02 -17.15
C ASN A 18 -0.21 1.03 -18.37
N GLU A 19 0.01 0.10 -19.30
CA GLU A 19 -0.94 -0.26 -20.34
C GLU A 19 -1.51 -1.65 -20.02
N ALA A 20 -2.74 -1.69 -19.52
CA ALA A 20 -3.31 -2.84 -18.82
C ALA A 20 -2.38 -3.30 -17.68
N ASP A 21 -1.94 -4.54 -17.65
CA ASP A 21 -1.03 -5.11 -16.65
C ASP A 21 0.46 -4.87 -16.96
N HIS A 22 0.77 -4.29 -18.13
CA HIS A 22 2.14 -4.02 -18.56
C HIS A 22 2.63 -2.66 -18.07
N LEU A 23 3.76 -2.65 -17.35
CA LEU A 23 4.43 -1.40 -16.94
C LEU A 23 5.10 -0.75 -18.16
N VAL A 24 4.68 0.47 -18.49
CA VAL A 24 5.28 1.28 -19.56
C VAL A 24 6.45 2.10 -19.00
N ARG A 25 6.22 2.80 -17.92
CA ARG A 25 7.22 3.66 -17.27
C ARG A 25 6.89 3.87 -15.81
N GLU A 26 7.93 3.98 -15.00
CA GLU A 26 7.82 4.31 -13.57
C GLU A 26 8.88 5.33 -13.18
N LYS A 27 8.53 6.23 -12.28
CA LYS A 27 9.45 7.11 -11.55
C LYS A 27 9.35 6.77 -10.08
N ILE A 28 10.51 6.62 -9.44
CA ILE A 28 10.63 6.39 -8.00
C ILE A 28 11.61 7.41 -7.45
N GLU A 29 11.19 8.11 -6.42
CA GLU A 29 12.04 8.99 -5.64
C GLU A 29 12.13 8.48 -4.20
N GLU A 30 13.31 8.03 -3.83
CA GLU A 30 13.57 7.43 -2.52
C GLU A 30 13.71 8.51 -1.44
N ASN A 31 13.22 8.20 -0.22
CA ASN A 31 13.37 9.01 1.00
C ASN A 31 12.89 10.46 0.85
N GLN A 32 11.86 10.71 0.07
CA GLN A 32 11.27 12.02 -0.11
C GLN A 32 10.43 12.43 1.10
N ARG A 33 10.70 13.64 1.63
CA ARG A 33 9.93 14.20 2.74
C ARG A 33 8.75 15.07 2.32
N ASN A 34 8.66 15.41 1.03
CA ASN A 34 7.72 16.40 0.50
C ASN A 34 6.86 15.85 -0.64
N HIS A 35 6.24 14.68 -0.46
CA HIS A 35 5.37 14.07 -1.48
C HIS A 35 4.36 15.04 -2.10
N SER A 36 3.86 16.01 -1.32
CA SER A 36 2.90 17.00 -1.81
C SER A 36 3.49 18.03 -2.79
N VAL A 37 4.81 18.19 -2.81
CA VAL A 37 5.49 19.13 -3.72
C VAL A 37 5.90 18.42 -5.01
N ASP A 38 6.35 17.17 -4.90
CA ASP A 38 7.01 16.46 -5.98
C ASP A 38 6.03 15.62 -6.83
N LEU A 39 4.88 15.21 -6.26
CA LEU A 39 3.92 14.33 -6.92
C LEU A 39 3.41 14.87 -8.27
N ASP A 40 2.93 16.11 -8.31
CA ASP A 40 2.36 16.69 -9.53
C ASP A 40 3.43 16.92 -10.62
N PRO A 41 4.64 17.43 -10.32
CA PRO A 41 5.77 17.46 -11.25
C PRO A 41 6.13 16.10 -11.82
N ASP A 42 6.18 15.05 -11.00
CA ASP A 42 6.53 13.72 -11.45
C ASP A 42 5.48 13.11 -12.37
N ILE A 43 4.20 13.29 -12.05
CA ILE A 43 3.09 12.89 -12.91
C ILE A 43 3.18 13.63 -14.26
N ALA A 44 3.38 14.96 -14.24
CA ALA A 44 3.47 15.75 -15.45
C ALA A 44 4.65 15.32 -16.33
N SER A 45 5.83 15.10 -15.73
CA SER A 45 7.02 14.64 -16.42
C SER A 45 6.83 13.23 -16.99
N LEU A 46 6.29 12.30 -16.21
CA LEU A 46 6.01 10.93 -16.63
C LEU A 46 5.11 10.90 -17.88
N LEU A 47 4.03 11.67 -17.85
CA LEU A 47 3.09 11.73 -18.97
C LEU A 47 3.72 12.41 -20.20
N ALA A 48 4.42 13.54 -20.04
CA ALA A 48 5.07 14.25 -21.12
C ALA A 48 6.14 13.40 -21.83
N GLU A 49 6.94 12.65 -21.09
CA GLU A 49 7.94 11.69 -21.61
C GLU A 49 7.32 10.59 -22.48
N ASN A 50 6.04 10.28 -22.27
CA ASN A 50 5.29 9.30 -23.05
C ASN A 50 4.34 9.92 -24.07
N GLY A 51 4.40 11.23 -24.31
CA GLY A 51 3.55 11.95 -25.27
C GLY A 51 2.07 11.96 -24.87
N LEU A 52 1.75 11.86 -23.59
CA LEU A 52 0.41 11.78 -23.04
C LEU A 52 0.09 12.99 -22.16
N SER A 53 -1.19 13.14 -21.90
CA SER A 53 -1.77 14.07 -20.92
C SER A 53 -2.69 13.31 -19.95
N LEU A 54 -3.12 13.93 -18.88
CA LEU A 54 -4.08 13.33 -17.94
C LEU A 54 -5.39 12.88 -18.61
N LYS A 55 -5.79 13.54 -19.71
CA LYS A 55 -7.02 13.20 -20.47
C LYS A 55 -6.93 11.84 -21.17
N ASP A 56 -5.70 11.40 -21.48
CA ASP A 56 -5.42 10.15 -22.17
C ASP A 56 -5.42 8.94 -21.23
N ILE A 57 -5.52 9.19 -19.92
CA ILE A 57 -5.60 8.17 -18.88
C ILE A 57 -7.05 7.67 -18.78
N ASP A 58 -7.22 6.36 -18.71
CA ASP A 58 -8.53 5.71 -18.56
C ASP A 58 -8.89 5.48 -17.09
N ARG A 59 -7.87 5.18 -16.24
CA ARG A 59 -8.04 4.81 -14.85
C ARG A 59 -6.92 5.40 -14.00
N PHE A 60 -7.29 5.97 -12.83
CA PHE A 60 -6.37 6.39 -11.80
C PHE A 60 -6.34 5.34 -10.70
N ALA A 61 -5.17 4.88 -10.33
CA ALA A 61 -4.96 3.90 -9.28
C ALA A 61 -4.09 4.47 -8.16
N VAL A 62 -4.41 4.17 -6.92
CA VAL A 62 -3.68 4.73 -5.78
C VAL A 62 -3.58 3.74 -4.63
N ALA A 63 -2.45 3.74 -3.93
CA ALA A 63 -2.33 3.03 -2.66
C ALA A 63 -3.20 3.72 -1.60
N ILE A 64 -4.20 3.00 -1.07
CA ILE A 64 -5.15 3.55 -0.08
C ILE A 64 -4.79 3.20 1.36
N GLY A 65 -3.70 2.48 1.59
CA GLY A 65 -3.21 2.12 2.92
C GLY A 65 -2.98 0.62 3.11
N PRO A 66 -2.39 0.27 4.23
CA PRO A 66 -1.89 1.14 5.31
C PRO A 66 -0.65 1.94 4.93
N GLY A 67 -0.26 2.93 5.78
CA GLY A 67 0.97 3.70 5.58
C GLY A 67 0.94 5.08 6.23
N SER A 68 1.76 5.99 5.72
CA SER A 68 1.87 7.38 6.17
C SER A 68 0.52 8.10 6.09
N TYR A 69 0.03 8.63 7.21
CA TYR A 69 -1.23 9.36 7.27
C TYR A 69 -1.30 10.54 6.28
N THR A 70 -0.23 11.32 6.20
CA THR A 70 -0.14 12.45 5.26
C THR A 70 -0.04 11.94 3.82
N GLY A 71 0.83 10.95 3.58
CA GLY A 71 1.02 10.37 2.25
C GLY A 71 -0.26 9.77 1.68
N LEU A 72 -1.01 9.02 2.48
CA LEU A 72 -2.32 8.47 2.11
C LEU A 72 -3.27 9.55 1.60
N ARG A 73 -3.36 10.67 2.31
CA ARG A 73 -4.24 11.77 1.93
C ARG A 73 -3.77 12.48 0.67
N VAL A 74 -2.47 12.72 0.53
CA VAL A 74 -1.90 13.37 -0.66
C VAL A 74 -2.21 12.54 -1.90
N GLY A 75 -1.84 11.25 -1.92
CA GLY A 75 -2.05 10.38 -3.08
C GLY A 75 -3.53 10.20 -3.42
N LEU A 76 -4.36 9.87 -2.40
CA LEU A 76 -5.78 9.64 -2.64
C LEU A 76 -6.51 10.91 -3.10
N THR A 77 -6.22 12.07 -2.49
CA THR A 77 -6.86 13.34 -2.91
C THR A 77 -6.50 13.70 -4.35
N THR A 78 -5.23 13.54 -4.74
CA THR A 78 -4.78 13.78 -6.12
C THR A 78 -5.48 12.84 -7.10
N ALA A 79 -5.52 11.53 -6.81
CA ALA A 79 -6.20 10.56 -7.66
C ALA A 79 -7.72 10.81 -7.78
N LYS A 80 -8.38 11.12 -6.66
CA LYS A 80 -9.80 11.50 -6.62
C LYS A 80 -10.09 12.74 -7.48
N MET A 81 -9.29 13.76 -7.32
CA MET A 81 -9.43 15.01 -8.08
C MET A 81 -9.32 14.76 -9.59
N PHE A 82 -8.31 14.00 -10.03
CA PHE A 82 -8.16 13.67 -11.44
C PHE A 82 -9.33 12.81 -11.96
N ALA A 83 -9.71 11.77 -11.21
CA ALA A 83 -10.83 10.89 -11.59
C ALA A 83 -12.15 11.67 -11.70
N SER A 84 -12.47 12.52 -10.74
CA SER A 84 -13.70 13.31 -10.70
C SER A 84 -13.74 14.35 -11.80
N ILE A 85 -12.68 15.19 -11.96
CA ILE A 85 -12.67 16.26 -12.96
C ILE A 85 -12.68 15.71 -14.39
N LEU A 86 -11.99 14.59 -14.64
CA LEU A 86 -11.86 14.01 -15.97
C LEU A 86 -12.92 12.95 -16.27
N ASN A 87 -13.81 12.65 -15.31
CA ASN A 87 -14.81 11.59 -15.39
C ASN A 87 -14.19 10.23 -15.78
N LYS A 88 -13.18 9.83 -15.01
CA LYS A 88 -12.41 8.58 -15.20
C LYS A 88 -12.55 7.68 -13.98
N GLU A 89 -12.21 6.39 -14.17
CA GLU A 89 -12.25 5.42 -13.10
C GLU A 89 -11.19 5.69 -12.02
N LEU A 90 -11.56 5.49 -10.74
CA LEU A 90 -10.68 5.48 -9.59
C LEU A 90 -10.61 4.07 -9.01
N VAL A 91 -9.41 3.61 -8.66
CA VAL A 91 -9.19 2.33 -8.01
C VAL A 91 -8.25 2.50 -6.82
N GLY A 92 -8.64 1.94 -5.68
CA GLY A 92 -7.81 1.83 -4.50
C GLY A 92 -7.16 0.46 -4.39
N VAL A 93 -5.88 0.43 -4.05
CA VAL A 93 -5.10 -0.81 -3.87
C VAL A 93 -4.44 -0.80 -2.50
N SER A 94 -4.40 -1.96 -1.83
CA SER A 94 -3.65 -2.09 -0.58
C SER A 94 -2.16 -1.83 -0.79
N THR A 95 -1.56 -1.04 0.09
CA THR A 95 -0.11 -0.82 0.12
C THR A 95 0.65 -2.13 0.30
N LEU A 96 0.18 -2.99 1.21
CA LEU A 96 0.83 -4.27 1.52
C LEU A 96 0.70 -5.25 0.36
N GLN A 97 -0.47 -5.31 -0.28
CA GLN A 97 -0.66 -6.13 -1.46
C GLN A 97 0.24 -5.68 -2.61
N ALA A 98 0.37 -4.35 -2.82
CA ALA A 98 1.25 -3.81 -3.85
C ALA A 98 2.73 -4.11 -3.55
N LEU A 99 3.14 -4.02 -2.29
CA LEU A 99 4.50 -4.37 -1.86
C LEU A 99 4.80 -5.85 -2.08
N ALA A 100 3.84 -6.75 -1.78
CA ALA A 100 3.98 -8.18 -2.02
C ALA A 100 4.13 -8.53 -3.51
N GLN A 101 3.64 -7.69 -4.42
CA GLN A 101 3.78 -7.90 -5.87
C GLN A 101 5.22 -7.76 -6.39
N ASN A 102 6.16 -7.29 -5.59
CA ASN A 102 7.59 -7.33 -5.94
C ASN A 102 8.09 -8.77 -6.12
N PHE A 103 7.38 -9.74 -5.52
CA PHE A 103 7.67 -11.17 -5.58
C PHE A 103 6.55 -11.99 -6.28
N ALA A 104 5.78 -11.36 -7.17
CA ALA A 104 4.62 -12.01 -7.82
C ALA A 104 4.96 -13.29 -8.62
N GLY A 105 6.24 -13.49 -8.99
CA GLY A 105 6.70 -14.69 -9.70
C GLY A 105 7.26 -15.79 -8.81
N GLU A 106 7.33 -15.58 -7.49
CA GLU A 106 7.89 -16.53 -6.55
C GLU A 106 6.83 -17.51 -6.05
N ASP A 107 7.20 -18.79 -5.97
CA ASP A 107 6.39 -19.82 -5.31
C ASP A 107 6.67 -19.79 -3.80
N ALA A 108 6.13 -18.78 -3.14
CA ALA A 108 6.34 -18.50 -1.73
C ALA A 108 5.14 -17.76 -1.12
N LEU A 109 5.02 -17.85 0.21
CA LEU A 109 4.19 -16.94 0.98
C LEU A 109 4.93 -15.62 1.15
N ILE A 110 4.33 -14.52 0.71
CA ILE A 110 4.92 -13.18 0.83
C ILE A 110 4.27 -12.46 2.01
N VAL A 111 5.06 -12.17 3.03
CA VAL A 111 4.63 -11.40 4.21
C VAL A 111 5.07 -9.96 4.03
N ALA A 112 4.14 -9.08 3.70
CA ALA A 112 4.41 -7.66 3.52
C ALA A 112 4.08 -6.89 4.80
N ALA A 113 4.97 -5.96 5.21
CA ALA A 113 4.71 -5.15 6.39
C ALA A 113 5.37 -3.77 6.37
N LEU A 114 4.77 -2.88 7.16
CA LEU A 114 5.27 -1.55 7.51
C LEU A 114 5.32 -1.42 9.03
N ASP A 115 6.35 -0.78 9.57
CA ASP A 115 6.52 -0.57 11.01
C ASP A 115 5.37 0.28 11.59
N ALA A 116 4.70 -0.24 12.61
CA ALA A 116 3.67 0.46 13.37
C ALA A 116 4.11 0.76 14.82
N ARG A 117 5.42 0.68 15.07
CA ARG A 117 6.14 0.91 16.34
C ARG A 117 5.90 -0.18 17.40
N ASN A 118 6.84 -0.27 18.35
CA ASN A 118 6.76 -1.17 19.50
C ASN A 118 6.53 -2.64 19.11
N LYS A 119 7.27 -3.14 18.11
CA LYS A 119 7.11 -4.49 17.52
C LYS A 119 5.72 -4.77 16.93
N ASN A 120 4.92 -3.74 16.68
CA ASN A 120 3.71 -3.88 15.89
C ASN A 120 3.99 -3.53 14.44
N PHE A 121 3.27 -4.17 13.55
CA PHE A 121 3.34 -4.00 12.11
C PHE A 121 1.95 -3.84 11.53
N PHE A 122 1.82 -2.97 10.56
CA PHE A 122 0.77 -3.15 9.57
C PHE A 122 1.25 -4.25 8.64
N ALA A 123 0.59 -5.39 8.63
CA ALA A 123 1.05 -6.54 7.88
C ALA A 123 -0.10 -7.30 7.21
N GLY A 124 0.25 -8.04 6.18
CA GLY A 124 -0.60 -9.00 5.50
C GLY A 124 0.28 -10.07 4.83
N ALA A 125 -0.28 -11.23 4.51
CA ALA A 125 0.44 -12.28 3.81
C ALA A 125 -0.32 -12.72 2.56
N TYR A 126 0.42 -12.98 1.48
CA TYR A 126 -0.13 -13.16 0.15
C TYR A 126 0.49 -14.35 -0.57
N ARG A 127 -0.33 -15.06 -1.37
CA ARG A 127 0.11 -15.95 -2.46
C ARG A 127 -0.30 -15.31 -3.77
N GLY A 128 0.68 -14.79 -4.52
CA GLY A 128 0.40 -13.99 -5.70
C GLY A 128 -0.47 -12.77 -5.38
N LYS A 129 -1.74 -12.75 -5.84
CA LYS A 129 -2.69 -11.67 -5.56
C LYS A 129 -3.66 -11.98 -4.41
N GLU A 130 -3.69 -13.22 -3.92
CA GLU A 130 -4.64 -13.65 -2.88
C GLU A 130 -4.09 -13.35 -1.49
N ALA A 131 -4.88 -12.66 -0.67
CA ALA A 131 -4.56 -12.44 0.74
C ALA A 131 -4.85 -13.71 1.55
N VAL A 132 -3.82 -14.28 2.16
CA VAL A 132 -3.90 -15.46 3.05
C VAL A 132 -4.04 -15.03 4.51
N ILE A 133 -3.31 -13.98 4.88
CA ILE A 133 -3.52 -13.24 6.13
C ILE A 133 -3.97 -11.84 5.69
N ALA A 134 -5.14 -11.42 6.17
CA ALA A 134 -5.70 -10.12 5.83
C ALA A 134 -4.81 -8.98 6.33
N ASP A 135 -4.86 -7.83 5.64
CA ASP A 135 -4.21 -6.62 6.12
C ASP A 135 -4.73 -6.25 7.51
N GLY A 136 -3.82 -6.09 8.45
CA GLY A 136 -4.15 -5.82 9.83
C GLY A 136 -3.02 -5.15 10.60
N HIS A 137 -3.29 -4.86 11.86
CA HIS A 137 -2.31 -4.37 12.81
C HIS A 137 -1.95 -5.50 13.76
N TYR A 138 -0.76 -6.08 13.62
CA TYR A 138 -0.31 -7.27 14.34
C TYR A 138 0.92 -6.96 15.19
N HIS A 139 0.98 -7.57 16.38
CA HIS A 139 2.26 -7.69 17.07
C HIS A 139 3.12 -8.75 16.37
N LEU A 140 4.45 -8.57 16.35
CA LEU A 140 5.37 -9.48 15.64
C LEU A 140 5.15 -10.95 16.03
N SER A 141 5.01 -11.25 17.33
CA SER A 141 4.80 -12.63 17.80
C SER A 141 3.50 -13.24 17.26
N GLU A 142 2.43 -12.47 17.20
CA GLU A 142 1.14 -12.91 16.64
C GLU A 142 1.25 -13.17 15.13
N LEU A 143 1.93 -12.28 14.40
CA LEU A 143 2.18 -12.45 12.97
C LEU A 143 2.99 -13.73 12.71
N LEU A 144 4.06 -13.96 13.47
CA LEU A 144 4.89 -15.17 13.34
C LEU A 144 4.11 -16.44 13.67
N GLU A 145 3.25 -16.43 14.67
CA GLU A 145 2.37 -17.57 15.01
C GLU A 145 1.43 -17.89 13.83
N GLN A 146 0.77 -16.88 13.26
CA GLN A 146 -0.14 -17.06 12.13
C GLN A 146 0.60 -17.57 10.89
N VAL A 147 1.78 -17.01 10.57
CA VAL A 147 2.62 -17.45 9.45
C VAL A 147 3.12 -18.87 9.66
N GLY A 148 3.56 -19.20 10.88
CA GLY A 148 4.04 -20.54 11.25
C GLY A 148 2.97 -21.63 11.11
N ALA A 149 1.70 -21.28 11.36
CA ALA A 149 0.57 -22.21 11.20
C ALA A 149 0.22 -22.51 9.73
N LEU A 150 0.70 -21.73 8.77
CA LEU A 150 0.45 -21.97 7.35
C LEU A 150 1.33 -23.09 6.78
N PRO A 151 0.85 -23.83 5.77
CA PRO A 151 1.57 -24.98 5.20
C PRO A 151 2.80 -24.59 4.36
N ASP A 152 2.95 -23.32 4.01
CA ASP A 152 3.99 -22.84 3.13
C ASP A 152 5.37 -23.05 3.74
N GLN A 153 6.27 -23.66 2.98
CA GLN A 153 7.65 -23.91 3.43
C GLN A 153 8.54 -22.70 3.17
N ARG A 154 8.35 -22.02 2.03
CA ARG A 154 9.11 -20.84 1.66
C ARG A 154 8.35 -19.58 1.99
N VAL A 155 8.97 -18.70 2.77
CA VAL A 155 8.37 -17.44 3.23
C VAL A 155 9.33 -16.29 2.95
N ILE A 156 8.83 -15.26 2.27
CA ILE A 156 9.58 -14.04 1.97
C ILE A 156 8.95 -12.89 2.76
N PHE A 157 9.76 -12.22 3.57
CA PHE A 157 9.35 -11.00 4.27
C PHE A 157 9.78 -9.79 3.46
N VAL A 158 8.83 -8.90 3.13
CA VAL A 158 9.04 -7.66 2.40
C VAL A 158 8.61 -6.46 3.24
N GLY A 159 9.50 -5.47 3.33
CA GLY A 159 9.38 -4.28 4.16
C GLY A 159 10.67 -4.04 4.92
N SER A 160 11.28 -2.87 4.73
CA SER A 160 12.62 -2.52 5.23
C SER A 160 12.78 -2.68 6.75
N ASP A 161 11.70 -2.58 7.50
CA ASP A 161 11.70 -2.61 8.95
C ASP A 161 11.88 -4.01 9.54
N PHE A 162 11.69 -5.07 8.79
CA PHE A 162 11.90 -6.45 9.24
C PHE A 162 13.37 -6.76 9.52
N SER A 163 14.30 -6.09 8.89
CA SER A 163 15.74 -6.28 9.13
C SER A 163 16.14 -6.11 10.59
N LYS A 164 15.43 -5.26 11.35
CA LYS A 164 15.64 -5.03 12.78
C LYS A 164 15.30 -6.24 13.65
N TYR A 165 14.50 -7.18 13.13
CA TYR A 165 13.92 -8.32 13.86
C TYR A 165 14.31 -9.66 13.24
N GLN A 166 15.36 -9.70 12.42
CA GLN A 166 15.78 -10.89 11.67
C GLN A 166 15.99 -12.12 12.57
N GLU A 167 16.66 -11.94 13.72
CA GLU A 167 16.91 -13.04 14.66
C GLU A 167 15.61 -13.59 15.28
N GLU A 168 14.68 -12.69 15.61
CA GLU A 168 13.39 -13.05 16.21
C GLU A 168 12.50 -13.76 15.18
N ILE A 169 12.50 -13.31 13.93
CA ILE A 169 11.78 -13.94 12.82
C ILE A 169 12.35 -15.34 12.55
N ALA A 170 13.67 -15.47 12.47
CA ALA A 170 14.32 -16.77 12.25
C ALA A 170 14.08 -17.76 13.39
N ALA A 171 14.06 -17.30 14.64
CA ALA A 171 13.74 -18.15 15.78
C ALA A 171 12.26 -18.59 15.80
N GLY A 172 11.33 -17.67 15.44
CA GLY A 172 9.90 -17.96 15.42
C GLY A 172 9.44 -18.87 14.28
N LEU A 173 10.23 -18.96 13.20
CA LEU A 173 9.91 -19.73 11.99
C LEU A 173 11.08 -20.66 11.60
N ALA A 174 11.71 -21.31 12.57
CA ALA A 174 12.93 -22.10 12.35
C ALA A 174 12.76 -23.31 11.42
N ASP A 175 11.53 -23.74 11.17
CA ASP A 175 11.16 -24.84 10.27
C ASP A 175 10.86 -24.38 8.83
N LYS A 176 10.95 -23.07 8.55
CA LYS A 176 10.66 -22.47 7.24
C LYS A 176 11.95 -22.09 6.49
N ASP A 177 11.86 -22.10 5.16
CA ASP A 177 12.86 -21.48 4.28
C ASP A 177 12.57 -19.98 4.20
N LEU A 178 13.34 -19.19 4.97
CA LEU A 178 13.10 -17.76 5.15
C LEU A 178 14.02 -16.92 4.28
N ARG A 179 13.43 -15.89 3.66
CA ARG A 179 14.15 -14.81 3.00
C ARG A 179 13.60 -13.47 3.48
N LEU A 180 14.49 -12.54 3.78
CA LEU A 180 14.13 -11.13 3.92
C LEU A 180 14.50 -10.39 2.64
N ALA A 181 13.59 -9.55 2.16
CA ALA A 181 13.84 -8.69 1.01
C ALA A 181 14.91 -7.63 1.33
N GLU A 182 15.73 -7.29 0.34
CA GLU A 182 16.84 -6.37 0.50
C GLU A 182 16.77 -5.23 -0.54
N GLY A 183 17.26 -4.05 -0.15
CA GLY A 183 17.40 -2.89 -1.04
C GLY A 183 16.09 -2.53 -1.77
N GLU A 184 16.16 -2.44 -3.09
CA GLU A 184 15.05 -2.05 -3.96
C GLU A 184 13.85 -3.00 -3.89
N GLU A 185 14.02 -4.24 -3.46
CA GLU A 185 12.91 -5.18 -3.26
C GLU A 185 11.90 -4.71 -2.21
N ASN A 186 12.30 -3.80 -1.32
CA ASN A 186 11.45 -3.20 -0.30
C ASN A 186 10.74 -1.91 -0.75
N LEU A 187 10.99 -1.42 -1.95
CA LEU A 187 10.35 -0.22 -2.47
C LEU A 187 8.89 -0.49 -2.87
N LEU A 188 8.03 0.47 -2.60
CA LEU A 188 6.64 0.41 -3.05
C LEU A 188 6.54 0.91 -4.50
N HIS A 189 6.39 -0.01 -5.42
CA HIS A 189 6.28 0.26 -6.85
C HIS A 189 4.85 0.67 -7.26
N ALA A 190 4.67 1.86 -7.82
CA ALA A 190 3.39 2.28 -8.39
C ALA A 190 2.99 1.42 -9.60
N GLY A 191 3.96 0.86 -10.32
CA GLY A 191 3.71 -0.11 -11.39
C GLY A 191 3.01 -1.38 -10.91
N ALA A 192 3.28 -1.82 -9.66
CA ALA A 192 2.57 -2.93 -9.03
C ALA A 192 1.10 -2.58 -8.72
N ILE A 193 0.86 -1.34 -8.26
CA ILE A 193 -0.51 -0.82 -8.07
C ILE A 193 -1.27 -0.85 -9.39
N GLY A 194 -0.65 -0.42 -10.51
CA GLY A 194 -1.25 -0.47 -11.84
C GLY A 194 -1.65 -1.87 -12.29
N ARG A 195 -0.78 -2.87 -12.05
CA ARG A 195 -1.08 -4.28 -12.35
C ARG A 195 -2.26 -4.83 -11.53
N LEU A 196 -2.35 -4.47 -10.26
CA LEU A 196 -3.46 -4.87 -9.40
C LEU A 196 -4.75 -4.15 -9.79
N ALA A 197 -4.65 -2.89 -10.18
CA ALA A 197 -5.79 -2.05 -10.54
C ALA A 197 -6.54 -2.53 -11.79
N VAL A 198 -5.96 -3.39 -12.63
CA VAL A 198 -6.64 -3.94 -13.81
C VAL A 198 -7.93 -4.66 -13.44
N SER A 199 -7.91 -5.44 -12.35
CA SER A 199 -9.03 -6.28 -11.90
C SER A 199 -9.68 -5.82 -10.59
N ALA A 200 -9.13 -4.78 -9.96
CA ALA A 200 -9.67 -4.26 -8.71
C ALA A 200 -10.98 -3.49 -8.93
N PRO A 201 -11.87 -3.43 -7.93
CA PRO A 201 -13.14 -2.73 -8.03
C PRO A 201 -12.93 -1.22 -8.20
N VAL A 202 -13.79 -0.62 -9.04
CA VAL A 202 -13.84 0.83 -9.22
C VAL A 202 -14.51 1.44 -8.01
N LEU A 203 -13.93 2.50 -7.50
CA LEU A 203 -14.44 3.28 -6.38
C LEU A 203 -15.19 4.51 -6.89
N ASP A 204 -16.19 4.92 -6.13
CA ASP A 204 -16.75 6.24 -6.26
C ASP A 204 -15.73 7.27 -5.73
N PRO A 205 -15.27 8.23 -6.54
CA PRO A 205 -14.31 9.23 -6.08
C PRO A 205 -14.81 10.04 -4.86
N ASP A 206 -16.12 10.29 -4.75
CA ASP A 206 -16.67 11.07 -3.64
C ASP A 206 -16.67 10.28 -2.33
N GLN A 207 -16.85 8.97 -2.40
CA GLN A 207 -16.89 8.07 -1.24
C GLN A 207 -15.55 7.44 -0.87
N ALA A 208 -14.54 7.54 -1.75
CA ALA A 208 -13.25 6.91 -1.50
C ALA A 208 -12.52 7.53 -0.31
N VAL A 209 -12.19 6.69 0.67
CA VAL A 209 -11.46 7.06 1.90
C VAL A 209 -10.22 6.19 2.07
N PRO A 210 -9.18 6.66 2.80
CA PRO A 210 -8.03 5.84 3.11
C PRO A 210 -8.39 4.68 4.03
N ASN A 211 -7.70 3.55 3.85
CA ASN A 211 -7.81 2.40 4.76
C ASN A 211 -6.88 2.60 5.97
N TYR A 212 -7.41 3.17 7.04
CA TYR A 212 -6.70 3.37 8.30
C TYR A 212 -6.81 2.11 9.18
N LEU A 213 -5.78 1.27 9.19
CA LEU A 213 -5.76 0.07 10.06
C LEU A 213 -5.50 0.37 11.54
N ARG A 214 -5.20 1.63 11.87
CA ARG A 214 -5.00 2.09 13.24
C ARG A 214 -5.55 3.50 13.38
N ARG A 215 -6.31 3.72 14.44
CA ARG A 215 -6.76 5.05 14.83
C ARG A 215 -5.59 5.94 15.23
N THR A 216 -5.72 7.23 15.03
CA THR A 216 -4.69 8.20 15.44
C THR A 216 -4.61 8.29 16.97
N GLN A 217 -3.46 8.71 17.49
CA GLN A 217 -3.31 8.94 18.93
C GLN A 217 -4.33 9.97 19.45
N ALA A 218 -4.64 10.98 18.63
CA ALA A 218 -5.64 12.00 18.96
C ALA A 218 -7.05 11.40 19.16
N GLU A 219 -7.44 10.43 18.35
CA GLU A 219 -8.71 9.70 18.47
C GLU A 219 -8.74 8.86 19.75
N TYR A 220 -7.63 8.17 20.07
CA TYR A 220 -7.51 7.43 21.34
C TYR A 220 -7.60 8.35 22.55
N ASP A 221 -6.88 9.47 22.53
CA ASP A 221 -6.86 10.44 23.63
C ASP A 221 -8.24 11.10 23.79
N TRP A 222 -8.92 11.38 22.69
CA TRP A 222 -10.28 11.92 22.70
C TRP A 222 -11.29 10.92 23.28
N ALA A 223 -11.27 9.67 22.83
CA ALA A 223 -12.16 8.63 23.35
C ALA A 223 -11.94 8.40 24.85
N LYS A 224 -10.68 8.33 25.29
CA LYS A 224 -10.33 8.22 26.70
C LYS A 224 -10.83 9.41 27.52
N LYS A 225 -10.79 10.62 26.95
CA LYS A 225 -11.23 11.86 27.61
C LYS A 225 -12.75 11.98 27.67
N THR A 226 -13.45 11.50 26.67
CA THR A 226 -14.91 11.61 26.55
C THR A 226 -15.67 10.40 27.11
N GLY A 227 -14.98 9.28 27.37
CA GLY A 227 -15.60 8.02 27.81
C GLY A 227 -16.46 7.36 26.75
N GLN A 228 -16.34 7.79 25.49
CA GLN A 228 -17.09 7.17 24.40
C GLN A 228 -16.36 5.93 23.90
N GLU A 229 -17.10 4.82 23.75
CA GLU A 229 -16.60 3.67 23.02
C GLU A 229 -16.53 4.02 21.53
N PHE A 230 -15.51 3.47 20.86
CA PHE A 230 -15.36 3.67 19.44
C PHE A 230 -16.47 2.95 18.68
N GLU A 231 -17.32 3.70 18.01
CA GLU A 231 -18.20 3.14 16.98
C GLU A 231 -17.37 2.67 15.77
N ALA A 232 -17.92 1.74 14.97
CA ALA A 232 -17.26 1.28 13.76
C ALA A 232 -16.97 2.45 12.81
N ASP A 233 -15.92 2.35 11.99
CA ASP A 233 -15.43 3.44 11.11
C ASP A 233 -16.50 4.05 10.17
N SER A 234 -17.64 3.37 9.99
CA SER A 234 -18.79 3.86 9.23
C SER A 234 -19.58 5.00 9.92
N ALA A 235 -19.35 5.24 11.20
CA ALA A 235 -20.13 6.25 11.96
C ALA A 235 -19.64 7.70 11.77
N TYR A 236 -18.53 7.93 11.04
CA TYR A 236 -17.99 9.25 10.78
C TYR A 236 -18.31 9.82 9.40
N VAL A 237 -19.10 9.13 8.61
CA VAL A 237 -19.66 9.65 7.36
C VAL A 237 -21.08 10.12 7.68
N GLU A 238 -21.23 11.40 8.01
CA GLU A 238 -22.57 12.02 7.99
C GLU A 238 -23.08 11.96 6.54
N GLU A 239 -24.22 11.32 6.34
CA GLU A 239 -24.97 11.45 5.09
C GLU A 239 -25.40 12.92 4.96
N VAL A 240 -24.81 13.62 3.97
CA VAL A 240 -25.19 14.98 3.60
C VAL A 240 -26.27 14.92 2.54
#